data_5fde0c9d0cf0fc0d4c30f31f7dd7f9f6
#
_entry.id   5fde0c9d0cf0fc0d4c30f31f7dd7f9f6
#
_cell.length_a   1.000
_cell.length_b   1.000
_cell.length_c   1.000
_cell.angle_alpha   90.00
_cell.angle_beta   90.00
_cell.angle_gamma   90.00
#
_symmetry.space_group_name_H-M   'P 1'
#
loop_
_entity.id
_entity.type
_entity.pdbx_description
1 polymer ?
#
loop_
_entity_poly.entity_id
_entity_poly.type
_entity_poly.pdbx_seq_one_letter_code
_entity_poly.pdbx_strand_id
1 'polypeptide(L)'
;MDFPQRRPNRINHYDYSQNGAYFITVCVQDRKQILSKIVESLNPGCPQSPHTELLWYGEIVEKYICQMDAFYDDLSVDKYVIMPDHVHFLISIHNGHPRTGVPTERTSTIARFIGTLKRFCNKEFGENIWQSRYYDHVVRNQRDYNEIWEYIESNPENWLLRKH
;
A
#
# COMPACT_ATOMS: atom_id res chain seq x y z
N MET A 1 -15.04 0.31 -10.65
CA MET A 1 -15.11 1.38 -9.63
C MET A 1 -14.09 2.44 -9.99
N ASP A 2 -14.56 3.61 -10.40
CA ASP A 2 -13.68 4.75 -10.60
C ASP A 2 -13.36 5.38 -9.24
N PHE A 3 -12.15 5.17 -8.74
CA PHE A 3 -11.67 5.99 -7.65
C PHE A 3 -11.44 7.41 -8.17
N PRO A 4 -12.07 8.42 -7.58
CA PRO A 4 -12.01 9.78 -8.07
C PRO A 4 -10.55 10.25 -8.10
N GLN A 5 -10.13 10.72 -9.26
CA GLN A 5 -8.82 11.29 -9.47
C GLN A 5 -8.66 12.59 -8.67
N ARG A 6 -7.58 12.66 -7.93
CA ARG A 6 -6.95 13.85 -7.36
C ARG A 6 -7.84 14.78 -6.52
N ARG A 7 -8.10 14.36 -5.29
CA ARG A 7 -8.35 15.31 -4.21
C ARG A 7 -7.06 15.48 -3.39
N PRO A 8 -6.87 16.61 -2.67
CA PRO A 8 -5.73 16.77 -1.77
C PRO A 8 -5.69 15.58 -0.82
N ASN A 9 -4.55 14.93 -0.75
CA ASN A 9 -4.38 13.54 -0.31
C ASN A 9 -4.52 13.33 1.19
N ARG A 10 -4.82 14.37 1.96
CA ARG A 10 -5.02 14.27 3.41
C ARG A 10 -6.19 15.14 3.81
N ILE A 11 -7.03 14.57 4.64
CA ILE A 11 -8.06 15.33 5.32
C ILE A 11 -7.33 16.26 6.31
N ASN A 12 -7.44 17.58 6.12
CA ASN A 12 -6.88 18.55 7.03
C ASN A 12 -7.41 18.29 8.45
N HIS A 13 -6.51 18.22 9.42
CA HIS A 13 -6.81 17.96 10.83
C HIS A 13 -7.29 16.54 11.17
N TYR A 14 -7.24 15.58 10.24
CA TYR A 14 -7.50 14.18 10.58
C TYR A 14 -6.26 13.53 11.20
N ASP A 15 -6.46 12.90 12.34
CA ASP A 15 -5.40 12.16 13.03
C ASP A 15 -5.29 10.73 12.47
N TYR A 16 -4.33 10.51 11.59
CA TYR A 16 -4.01 9.21 10.99
C TYR A 16 -3.37 8.20 11.95
N SER A 17 -3.36 8.51 13.25
CA SER A 17 -2.98 7.57 14.30
C SER A 17 -4.18 6.97 15.02
N GLN A 18 -5.39 7.39 14.65
CA GLN A 18 -6.61 6.83 15.24
C GLN A 18 -6.83 5.39 14.78
N ASN A 19 -7.51 4.62 15.65
CA ASN A 19 -7.98 3.29 15.31
C ASN A 19 -8.83 3.34 14.03
N GLY A 20 -8.63 2.37 13.17
CA GLY A 20 -9.36 2.27 11.92
C GLY A 20 -8.52 1.64 10.84
N ALA A 21 -9.09 1.57 9.66
CA ALA A 21 -8.41 1.05 8.49
C ALA A 21 -8.13 2.16 7.47
N TYR A 22 -7.03 2.01 6.76
CA TYR A 22 -6.52 2.98 5.79
C TYR A 22 -6.11 2.27 4.52
N PHE A 23 -6.54 2.80 3.39
CA PHE A 23 -6.07 2.36 2.08
C PHE A 23 -4.95 3.30 1.63
N ILE A 24 -3.79 2.72 1.34
CA ILE A 24 -2.57 3.47 1.03
C ILE A 24 -2.04 3.04 -0.34
N THR A 25 -1.58 3.99 -1.13
CA THR A 25 -0.88 3.73 -2.38
C THR A 25 0.48 4.43 -2.38
N VAL A 26 1.53 3.66 -2.58
CA VAL A 26 2.92 4.13 -2.68
C VAL A 26 3.42 3.89 -4.10
N CYS A 27 3.83 4.95 -4.78
CA CYS A 27 4.22 4.89 -6.19
C CYS A 27 5.74 4.97 -6.38
N VAL A 28 6.23 4.25 -7.39
CA VAL A 28 7.58 4.40 -7.88
C VAL A 28 7.71 5.73 -8.65
N GLN A 29 8.87 6.37 -8.51
CA GLN A 29 9.19 7.61 -9.21
C GLN A 29 9.11 7.41 -10.72
N ASP A 30 8.51 8.38 -11.41
CA ASP A 30 8.26 8.34 -12.85
C ASP A 30 7.42 7.13 -13.30
N ARG A 31 6.74 6.46 -12.38
CA ARG A 31 5.92 5.27 -12.64
C ARG A 31 6.68 4.15 -13.35
N LYS A 32 7.97 4.00 -13.05
CA LYS A 32 8.79 2.92 -13.59
C LYS A 32 8.27 1.56 -13.12
N GLN A 33 8.08 0.65 -14.06
CA GLN A 33 7.57 -0.70 -13.79
C GLN A 33 8.70 -1.64 -13.39
N ILE A 34 9.20 -1.50 -12.17
CA ILE A 34 10.37 -2.22 -11.65
C ILE A 34 10.07 -3.18 -10.50
N LEU A 35 8.84 -3.13 -9.95
CA LEU A 35 8.51 -3.93 -8.77
C LEU A 35 8.03 -5.34 -9.14
N SER A 36 7.20 -5.44 -10.15
CA SER A 36 6.60 -6.71 -10.57
C SER A 36 6.22 -6.70 -12.05
N LYS A 37 5.82 -7.84 -12.54
CA LYS A 37 5.14 -8.00 -13.82
C LYS A 37 3.82 -8.74 -13.59
N ILE A 38 2.83 -8.48 -14.44
CA ILE A 38 1.57 -9.21 -14.41
C ILE A 38 1.70 -10.43 -15.32
N VAL A 39 1.38 -11.58 -14.79
CA VAL A 39 1.44 -12.87 -15.47
C VAL A 39 0.04 -13.45 -15.59
N GLU A 40 -0.30 -13.86 -16.81
CA GLU A 40 -1.49 -14.66 -17.09
C GLU A 40 -1.06 -16.12 -17.27
N SER A 41 -1.77 -17.04 -16.63
CA SER A 41 -1.55 -18.45 -16.92
C SER A 41 -2.25 -18.82 -18.25
N LEU A 42 -1.44 -19.12 -19.24
CA LEU A 42 -1.91 -19.61 -20.55
C LEU A 42 -2.23 -21.11 -20.54
N ASN A 43 -2.32 -21.75 -19.38
CA ASN A 43 -2.55 -23.19 -19.28
C ASN A 43 -4.04 -23.51 -19.42
N PRO A 44 -4.49 -24.13 -20.55
CA PRO A 44 -5.92 -24.37 -20.80
C PRO A 44 -6.62 -25.26 -19.77
N GLY A 45 -5.85 -25.97 -18.95
CA GLY A 45 -6.36 -26.91 -17.94
C GLY A 45 -6.51 -26.32 -16.54
N CYS A 46 -5.99 -25.13 -16.29
CA CYS A 46 -6.10 -24.46 -15.00
C CYS A 46 -6.02 -22.95 -15.21
N PRO A 47 -7.14 -22.26 -15.46
CA PRO A 47 -7.16 -20.81 -15.60
C PRO A 47 -6.82 -20.19 -14.24
N GLN A 48 -5.56 -19.84 -14.04
CA GLN A 48 -5.18 -18.99 -12.92
C GLN A 48 -5.50 -17.55 -13.28
N SER A 49 -6.14 -16.85 -12.36
CA SER A 49 -6.38 -15.43 -12.49
C SER A 49 -5.04 -14.69 -12.67
N PRO A 50 -5.01 -13.58 -13.41
CA PRO A 50 -3.83 -12.75 -13.52
C PRO A 50 -3.26 -12.41 -12.14
N HIS A 51 -1.97 -12.56 -11.97
CA HIS A 51 -1.28 -12.32 -10.70
C HIS A 51 0.05 -11.59 -10.92
N THR A 52 0.60 -11.05 -9.85
CA THR A 52 1.90 -10.41 -9.88
C THR A 52 3.02 -11.44 -9.68
N GLU A 53 4.04 -11.36 -10.51
CA GLU A 53 5.32 -12.02 -10.31
C GLU A 53 6.35 -10.95 -9.93
N LEU A 54 6.92 -11.06 -8.74
CA LEU A 54 7.83 -10.05 -8.21
C LEU A 54 9.16 -10.05 -8.97
N LEU A 55 9.65 -8.85 -9.24
CA LEU A 55 11.02 -8.61 -9.67
C LEU A 55 11.90 -8.35 -8.45
N TRP A 56 13.20 -8.23 -8.63
CA TRP A 56 14.14 -8.03 -7.52
C TRP A 56 13.75 -6.89 -6.56
N TYR A 57 13.32 -5.74 -7.07
CA TYR A 57 12.82 -4.63 -6.25
C TYR A 57 11.55 -5.00 -5.47
N GLY A 58 10.64 -5.73 -6.10
CA GLY A 58 9.40 -6.18 -5.47
C GLY A 58 9.64 -7.21 -4.37
N GLU A 59 10.57 -8.12 -4.55
CA GLU A 59 10.95 -9.11 -3.54
C GLU A 59 11.51 -8.45 -2.27
N ILE A 60 12.31 -7.39 -2.44
CA ILE A 60 12.83 -6.61 -1.32
C ILE A 60 11.70 -5.87 -0.61
N VAL A 61 10.78 -5.27 -1.36
CA VAL A 61 9.61 -4.60 -0.81
C VAL A 61 8.77 -5.58 0.02
N GLU A 62 8.46 -6.74 -0.53
CA GLU A 62 7.68 -7.78 0.18
C GLU A 62 8.37 -8.25 1.46
N LYS A 63 9.67 -8.49 1.40
CA LYS A 63 10.47 -8.85 2.57
C LYS A 63 10.29 -7.84 3.71
N TYR A 64 10.38 -6.56 3.41
CA TYR A 64 10.23 -5.51 4.43
C TYR A 64 8.78 -5.30 4.88
N ILE A 65 7.80 -5.48 4.01
CA ILE A 65 6.39 -5.49 4.40
C ILE A 65 6.15 -6.57 5.46
N CYS A 66 6.61 -7.79 5.21
CA CYS A 66 6.45 -8.91 6.16
C CYS A 66 7.20 -8.67 7.47
N GLN A 67 8.41 -8.10 7.43
CA GLN A 67 9.17 -7.78 8.64
C GLN A 67 8.50 -6.69 9.47
N MET A 68 7.99 -5.66 8.82
CA MET A 68 7.35 -4.54 9.52
C MET A 68 6.01 -4.92 10.11
N ASP A 69 5.23 -5.77 9.46
CA ASP A 69 3.98 -6.30 10.01
C ASP A 69 4.23 -7.05 11.34
N ALA A 70 5.30 -7.81 11.42
CA ALA A 70 5.71 -8.49 12.65
C ALA A 70 6.30 -7.55 13.72
N PHE A 71 6.84 -6.40 13.33
CA PHE A 71 7.54 -5.47 14.22
C PHE A 71 6.62 -4.45 14.88
N TYR A 72 5.53 -4.04 14.22
CA TYR A 72 4.57 -3.06 14.73
C TYR A 72 3.42 -3.75 15.46
N ASP A 73 3.29 -3.51 16.76
CA ASP A 73 2.21 -4.07 17.57
C ASP A 73 0.89 -3.28 17.43
N ASP A 74 0.96 -2.04 16.98
CA ASP A 74 -0.15 -1.10 16.91
C ASP A 74 -0.80 -1.02 15.52
N LEU A 75 -0.26 -1.72 14.55
CA LEU A 75 -0.84 -1.81 13.21
C LEU A 75 -0.66 -3.20 12.61
N SER A 76 -1.54 -3.53 11.68
CA SER A 76 -1.43 -4.73 10.84
C SER A 76 -1.60 -4.37 9.37
N VAL A 77 -0.87 -5.06 8.51
CA VAL A 77 -1.07 -5.02 7.06
C VAL A 77 -2.09 -6.13 6.73
N ASP A 78 -3.33 -5.75 6.58
CA ASP A 78 -4.43 -6.70 6.37
C ASP A 78 -4.39 -7.30 4.96
N LYS A 79 -4.04 -6.50 3.98
CA LYS A 79 -3.87 -6.90 2.59
C LYS A 79 -2.93 -5.95 1.86
N TYR A 80 -2.20 -6.47 0.88
CA TYR A 80 -1.39 -5.67 -0.03
C TYR A 80 -1.29 -6.33 -1.41
N VAL A 81 -0.91 -5.53 -2.40
CA VAL A 81 -0.49 -6.02 -3.71
C VAL A 81 0.66 -5.16 -4.23
N ILE A 82 1.70 -5.82 -4.72
CA ILE A 82 2.87 -5.15 -5.32
C ILE A 82 2.67 -5.17 -6.84
N MET A 83 2.16 -4.03 -7.35
CA MET A 83 1.94 -3.81 -8.77
C MET A 83 3.25 -3.42 -9.48
N PRO A 84 3.30 -3.38 -10.81
CA PRO A 84 4.56 -3.06 -11.49
C PRO A 84 5.21 -1.74 -11.08
N ASP A 85 4.44 -0.70 -10.82
CA ASP A 85 4.91 0.66 -10.55
C ASP A 85 4.39 1.28 -9.24
N HIS A 86 3.69 0.50 -8.42
CA HIS A 86 3.14 0.96 -7.14
C HIS A 86 2.79 -0.22 -6.23
N VAL A 87 2.54 0.09 -4.98
CA VAL A 87 2.05 -0.86 -3.97
C VAL A 87 0.77 -0.31 -3.35
N HIS A 88 -0.25 -1.15 -3.26
CA HIS A 88 -1.45 -0.87 -2.48
C HIS A 88 -1.40 -1.61 -1.17
N PHE A 89 -1.86 -0.94 -0.10
CA PHE A 89 -1.98 -1.49 1.24
C PHE A 89 -3.36 -1.24 1.81
N LEU A 90 -3.90 -2.21 2.50
CA LEU A 90 -4.97 -2.05 3.47
C LEU A 90 -4.37 -2.28 4.85
N ILE A 91 -4.29 -1.22 5.65
CA ILE A 91 -3.62 -1.21 6.95
C ILE A 91 -4.64 -0.88 8.02
N SER A 92 -4.71 -1.70 9.07
CA SER A 92 -5.50 -1.42 10.26
C SER A 92 -4.62 -0.96 11.41
N ILE A 93 -5.06 0.09 12.11
CA ILE A 93 -4.43 0.57 13.34
C ILE A 93 -5.25 0.08 14.52
N HIS A 94 -4.58 -0.60 15.43
CA HIS A 94 -5.15 -1.14 16.66
C HIS A 94 -4.53 -0.44 17.87
N ASN A 95 -5.31 -0.19 18.91
CA ASN A 95 -4.82 0.38 20.17
C ASN A 95 -4.06 1.72 20.00
N GLY A 96 -4.45 2.52 19.02
CA GLY A 96 -4.01 3.91 18.94
C GLY A 96 -4.41 4.59 20.27
N HIS A 97 -3.41 4.92 21.09
CA HIS A 97 -3.68 5.64 22.32
C HIS A 97 -4.21 7.03 21.98
N PRO A 98 -5.39 7.42 22.51
CA PRO A 98 -5.76 8.83 22.49
C PRO A 98 -4.70 9.58 23.29
N ARG A 99 -3.83 10.29 22.62
CA ARG A 99 -2.82 11.10 23.28
C ARG A 99 -3.49 12.35 23.83
N THR A 100 -3.80 12.33 25.09
CA THR A 100 -4.00 13.52 25.89
C THR A 100 -2.65 14.20 26.08
N GLY A 101 -2.33 15.23 25.29
CA GLY A 101 -1.10 16.00 25.43
C GLY A 101 -0.76 16.76 24.15
N VAL A 102 -0.26 17.96 24.35
CA VAL A 102 0.17 18.98 23.39
C VAL A 102 0.59 18.38 22.02
N PRO A 103 0.10 18.93 20.88
CA PRO A 103 0.52 18.51 19.56
C PRO A 103 1.99 18.92 19.32
N THR A 104 2.90 18.06 19.75
CA THR A 104 4.21 18.03 19.12
C THR A 104 3.99 17.46 17.72
N GLU A 105 4.66 17.99 16.72
CA GLU A 105 4.67 17.54 15.32
C GLU A 105 5.04 16.04 15.25
N ARG A 106 4.08 15.18 15.53
CA ARG A 106 4.30 13.74 15.50
C ARG A 106 3.79 13.19 14.20
N THR A 107 4.71 12.67 13.44
CA THR A 107 4.46 11.83 12.27
C THR A 107 3.39 10.82 12.60
N SER A 108 2.32 10.75 11.81
CA SER A 108 1.26 9.77 11.99
C SER A 108 1.80 8.34 11.95
N THR A 109 1.12 7.38 12.55
CA THR A 109 1.51 5.97 12.54
C THR A 109 1.68 5.46 11.11
N ILE A 110 0.76 5.82 10.20
CA ILE A 110 0.85 5.48 8.78
C ILE A 110 2.09 6.10 8.12
N ALA A 111 2.33 7.40 8.33
CA ALA A 111 3.50 8.07 7.73
C ALA A 111 4.81 7.48 8.24
N ARG A 112 4.87 7.11 9.52
CA ARG A 112 6.03 6.44 10.13
C ARG A 112 6.26 5.06 9.50
N PHE A 113 5.21 4.26 9.33
CA PHE A 113 5.27 2.97 8.66
C PHE A 113 5.80 3.10 7.23
N ILE A 114 5.18 3.94 6.41
CA ILE A 114 5.56 4.13 5.00
C ILE A 114 6.98 4.71 4.89
N GLY A 115 7.33 5.70 5.72
CA GLY A 115 8.66 6.29 5.72
C GLY A 115 9.76 5.28 6.11
N THR A 116 9.48 4.42 7.08
CA THR A 116 10.41 3.35 7.50
C THR A 116 10.55 2.29 6.40
N LEU A 117 9.44 1.86 5.80
CA LEU A 117 9.46 0.91 4.67
C LEU A 117 10.32 1.44 3.52
N LYS A 118 10.06 2.67 3.07
CA LYS A 118 10.84 3.31 2.00
C LYS A 118 12.32 3.38 2.33
N ARG A 119 12.66 3.77 3.55
CA ARG A 119 14.05 3.91 3.99
C ARG A 119 14.80 2.57 3.99
N PHE A 120 14.18 1.50 4.49
CA PHE A 120 14.81 0.18 4.47
C PHE A 120 14.98 -0.35 3.04
N CYS A 121 13.95 -0.21 2.22
CA CYS A 121 14.04 -0.58 0.80
C CYS A 121 15.15 0.18 0.09
N ASN A 122 15.17 1.52 0.22
CA ASN A 122 16.17 2.37 -0.42
C ASN A 122 17.60 2.05 0.03
N LYS A 123 17.78 1.70 1.29
CA LYS A 123 19.10 1.28 1.80
C LYS A 123 19.60 0.02 1.09
N GLU A 124 18.72 -0.94 0.84
CA GLU A 124 19.08 -2.18 0.14
C GLU A 124 19.23 -1.97 -1.37
N PHE A 125 18.40 -1.10 -1.97
CA PHE A 125 18.50 -0.73 -3.38
C PHE A 125 19.75 0.08 -3.72
N GLY A 126 20.26 0.85 -2.76
CA GLY A 126 21.31 1.84 -2.97
C GLY A 126 20.84 3.13 -3.66
N GLU A 127 19.52 3.29 -3.81
CA GLU A 127 18.89 4.46 -4.45
C GLU A 127 17.48 4.70 -3.91
N ASN A 128 16.95 5.91 -4.12
CA ASN A 128 15.56 6.23 -3.83
C ASN A 128 14.71 5.97 -5.10
N ILE A 129 13.81 5.00 -5.02
CA ILE A 129 12.90 4.65 -6.12
C ILE A 129 11.50 5.23 -5.97
N TRP A 130 11.18 5.83 -4.83
CA TRP A 130 9.82 6.21 -4.46
C TRP A 130 9.51 7.66 -4.78
N GLN A 131 8.25 7.93 -5.13
CA GLN A 131 7.71 9.29 -5.05
C GLN A 131 7.74 9.78 -3.61
N SER A 132 7.91 11.08 -3.41
CA SER A 132 8.02 11.68 -2.06
C SER A 132 6.74 11.56 -1.23
N ARG A 133 5.61 11.47 -1.89
CA ARG A 133 4.28 11.36 -1.28
C ARG A 133 3.69 9.98 -1.48
N TYR A 134 2.64 9.69 -0.73
CA TYR A 134 1.76 8.55 -0.91
C TYR A 134 0.31 9.00 -0.89
N TYR A 135 -0.59 8.19 -1.46
CA TYR A 135 -2.03 8.44 -1.45
C TYR A 135 -2.64 7.66 -0.32
N ASP A 136 -3.62 8.27 0.36
CA ASP A 136 -4.33 7.65 1.45
C ASP A 136 -5.84 7.90 1.37
N HIS A 137 -6.60 6.90 1.83
CA HIS A 137 -8.04 6.94 1.97
C HIS A 137 -8.41 6.31 3.30
N VAL A 138 -9.16 7.04 4.12
CA VAL A 138 -9.68 6.53 5.38
C VAL A 138 -10.88 5.63 5.09
N VAL A 139 -10.81 4.39 5.54
CA VAL A 139 -11.90 3.42 5.41
C VAL A 139 -13.01 3.80 6.38
N ARG A 140 -14.22 4.01 5.87
CA ARG A 140 -15.33 4.60 6.63
C ARG A 140 -16.22 3.59 7.32
N ASN A 141 -16.37 2.39 6.74
CA ASN A 141 -17.25 1.34 7.24
C ASN A 141 -16.86 -0.03 6.67
N GLN A 142 -17.55 -1.07 7.08
CA GLN A 142 -17.26 -2.44 6.63
C GLN A 142 -17.46 -2.63 5.12
N ARG A 143 -18.42 -1.96 4.52
CA ARG A 143 -18.66 -2.01 3.08
C ARG A 143 -17.46 -1.44 2.32
N ASP A 144 -16.99 -0.25 2.72
CA ASP A 144 -15.81 0.41 2.14
C ASP A 144 -14.56 -0.49 2.28
N TYR A 145 -14.38 -1.11 3.44
CA TYR A 145 -13.31 -2.07 3.69
C TYR A 145 -13.35 -3.26 2.71
N ASN A 146 -14.53 -3.87 2.54
CA ASN A 146 -14.69 -5.01 1.64
C ASN A 146 -14.47 -4.62 0.18
N GLU A 147 -14.94 -3.47 -0.26
CA GLU A 147 -14.74 -2.95 -1.62
C GLU A 147 -13.25 -2.71 -1.90
N ILE A 148 -12.50 -2.19 -0.93
CA ILE A 148 -11.04 -1.99 -1.04
C ILE A 148 -10.33 -3.33 -1.07
N TRP A 149 -10.74 -4.28 -0.25
CA TRP A 149 -10.18 -5.64 -0.25
C TRP A 149 -10.28 -6.28 -1.63
N GLU A 150 -11.47 -6.27 -2.21
CA GLU A 150 -11.73 -6.79 -3.56
C GLU A 150 -10.95 -6.03 -4.63
N TYR A 151 -10.84 -4.71 -4.50
CA TYR A 151 -10.04 -3.87 -5.39
C TYR A 151 -8.56 -4.26 -5.40
N ILE A 152 -7.98 -4.48 -4.23
CA ILE A 152 -6.58 -4.92 -4.11
C ILE A 152 -6.42 -6.31 -4.74
N GLU A 153 -7.35 -7.22 -4.48
CA GLU A 153 -7.30 -8.59 -4.98
C GLU A 153 -7.40 -8.66 -6.51
N SER A 154 -8.30 -7.88 -7.10
CA SER A 154 -8.53 -7.83 -8.54
C SER A 154 -7.59 -6.87 -9.30
N ASN A 155 -6.68 -6.22 -8.61
CA ASN A 155 -5.81 -5.20 -9.21
C ASN A 155 -4.95 -5.73 -10.38
N PRO A 156 -4.34 -6.93 -10.30
CA PRO A 156 -3.60 -7.50 -11.43
C PRO A 156 -4.45 -7.69 -12.68
N GLU A 157 -5.67 -8.19 -12.55
CA GLU A 157 -6.62 -8.34 -13.65
C GLU A 157 -7.01 -6.99 -14.27
N ASN A 158 -7.35 -6.02 -13.42
CA ASN A 158 -7.71 -4.66 -13.85
C ASN A 158 -6.54 -3.93 -14.53
N TRP A 159 -5.31 -4.24 -14.18
CA TRP A 159 -4.13 -3.71 -14.84
C TRP A 159 -4.06 -4.11 -16.31
N LEU A 160 -4.33 -5.36 -16.60
CA LEU A 160 -4.34 -5.86 -17.98
C LEU A 160 -5.44 -5.23 -18.82
N LEU A 161 -6.64 -5.06 -18.24
CA LEU A 161 -7.78 -4.44 -18.92
C LEU A 161 -7.52 -2.98 -19.29
N ARG A 162 -6.70 -2.26 -18.54
CA ARG A 162 -6.34 -0.86 -18.83
C ARG A 162 -5.31 -0.69 -19.95
N LYS A 163 -4.56 -1.74 -20.29
CA LYS A 163 -3.54 -1.71 -21.34
C LYS A 163 -4.10 -2.03 -22.73
N HIS A 164 -5.32 -2.42 -22.78
CA HIS A 164 -6.08 -2.66 -24.01
C HIS A 164 -7.20 -1.63 -24.13
#